data_21c73d1a3ce452544e7d9fd087446ccb
#
_entry.id   21c73d1a3ce452544e7d9fd087446ccb
#
_cell.length_a   1.000
_cell.length_b   1.000
_cell.length_c   1.000
_cell.angle_alpha   90.00
_cell.angle_beta   90.00
_cell.angle_gamma   90.00
#
_symmetry.space_group_name_H-M   'P 1'
#
loop_
_entity.id
_entity.type
_entity.pdbx_description
1 polymer ?
#
loop_
_entity_poly.entity_id
_entity_poly.type
_entity_poly.pdbx_seq_one_letter_code
_entity_poly.pdbx_strand_id
1 'polypeptide(L)'
;VRRLDAAFFSIGNKSAVKPAHSKMSPAELWRFLLIGYPFTILIETPILLIGLSSRHSLKRRLFAGVWLTACTYPIVVLVMPLLFAHSSRTLYLTVAETFAPVAECVLFWGAYGNSEELGKRSMWRDFATIVIANLASFIGGEVMAAYGWFGWFT
;
A
#
# COMPACT_ATOMS: atom_id res chain seq x y z
N VAL A 1 0.82 -26.24 11.90
CA VAL A 1 -0.56 -25.79 11.66
C VAL A 1 -1.15 -25.18 12.94
N ARG A 2 -1.00 -25.79 14.13
CA ARG A 2 -1.58 -25.29 15.41
C ARG A 2 -0.99 -23.97 15.96
N ARG A 3 0.16 -23.49 15.48
CA ARG A 3 0.77 -22.24 15.97
C ARG A 3 0.28 -20.97 15.27
N LEU A 4 -0.23 -21.08 14.06
CA LEU A 4 -0.80 -19.92 13.32
C LEU A 4 -2.18 -19.54 13.85
N ASP A 5 -3.00 -20.53 14.24
CA ASP A 5 -4.33 -20.26 14.83
C ASP A 5 -4.25 -19.55 16.18
N ALA A 6 -3.21 -19.83 16.98
CA ALA A 6 -3.01 -19.16 18.26
C ALA A 6 -2.59 -17.70 18.11
N ALA A 7 -1.87 -17.32 17.06
CA ALA A 7 -1.51 -15.94 16.78
C ALA A 7 -2.73 -15.11 16.34
N PHE A 8 -3.60 -15.68 15.51
CA PHE A 8 -4.82 -15.02 15.06
C PHE A 8 -5.88 -14.86 16.17
N PHE A 9 -6.01 -15.84 17.09
CA PHE A 9 -6.99 -15.80 18.19
C PHE A 9 -6.50 -15.00 19.41
N SER A 10 -5.19 -14.85 19.60
CA SER A 10 -4.62 -14.01 20.67
C SER A 10 -4.82 -12.51 20.46
N ILE A 11 -5.21 -12.09 19.26
CA ILE A 11 -5.56 -10.69 18.92
C ILE A 11 -6.94 -10.31 19.51
N GLY A 12 -7.77 -11.28 19.90
CA GLY A 12 -9.16 -11.08 20.33
C GLY A 12 -9.38 -10.82 21.82
N ASN A 13 -8.41 -10.97 22.72
CA ASN A 13 -8.69 -10.86 24.14
C ASN A 13 -7.50 -10.46 25.02
N LYS A 14 -7.04 -9.23 24.89
CA LYS A 14 -6.34 -8.52 26.01
C LYS A 14 -6.54 -7.03 25.87
N SER A 15 -7.28 -6.45 26.83
CA SER A 15 -7.14 -5.11 27.41
C SER A 15 -6.90 -4.00 26.38
N ALA A 16 -7.96 -3.18 26.12
CA ALA A 16 -7.85 -1.81 25.57
C ALA A 16 -6.52 -1.52 24.86
N VAL A 17 -6.25 -2.20 23.74
CA VAL A 17 -5.16 -1.84 22.87
C VAL A 17 -5.57 -0.50 22.29
N LYS A 18 -5.01 0.56 22.87
CA LYS A 18 -5.10 1.91 22.33
C LYS A 18 -4.85 1.80 20.83
N PRO A 19 -5.69 2.40 19.97
CA PRO A 19 -5.47 2.36 18.54
C PRO A 19 -4.06 2.90 18.26
N ALA A 20 -3.16 2.04 17.80
CA ALA A 20 -1.74 2.34 17.64
C ALA A 20 -1.50 3.61 16.80
N HIS A 21 -2.39 3.90 15.86
CA HIS A 21 -2.29 5.05 14.97
C HIS A 21 -2.83 6.37 15.55
N SER A 22 -3.68 6.37 16.58
CA SER A 22 -4.26 7.61 17.13
C SER A 22 -3.30 8.45 17.98
N LYS A 23 -2.07 7.98 18.17
CA LYS A 23 -1.06 8.63 19.04
C LYS A 23 0.34 8.65 18.45
N MET A 24 0.51 8.38 17.16
CA MET A 24 1.82 8.51 16.54
C MET A 24 2.24 9.97 16.50
N SER A 25 3.42 10.26 17.01
CA SER A 25 4.01 11.57 16.91
C SER A 25 4.32 11.92 15.45
N PRO A 26 4.37 13.21 15.06
CA PRO A 26 4.79 13.58 13.72
C PRO A 26 6.13 12.98 13.31
N ALA A 27 7.07 12.83 14.23
CA ALA A 27 8.38 12.25 13.99
C ALA A 27 8.27 10.74 13.62
N GLU A 28 7.36 10.00 14.25
CA GLU A 28 7.10 8.59 13.93
C GLU A 28 6.48 8.47 12.54
N LEU A 29 5.53 9.33 12.18
CA LEU A 29 4.92 9.34 10.82
C LEU A 29 5.99 9.58 9.75
N TRP A 30 6.91 10.51 9.96
CA TRP A 30 8.02 10.75 9.04
C TRP A 30 8.99 9.56 8.94
N ARG A 31 9.27 8.87 10.03
CA ARG A 31 10.07 7.62 9.99
C ARG A 31 9.37 6.53 9.20
N PHE A 32 8.06 6.34 9.41
CA PHE A 32 7.26 5.41 8.61
C PHE A 32 7.28 5.75 7.13
N LEU A 33 7.19 7.03 6.78
CA LEU A 33 7.29 7.47 5.39
C LEU A 33 8.65 7.09 4.79
N LEU A 34 9.75 7.41 5.47
CA LEU A 34 11.10 7.20 4.95
C LEU A 34 11.47 5.73 4.77
N ILE A 35 10.91 4.83 5.57
CA ILE A 35 11.20 3.39 5.52
C ILE A 35 10.17 2.65 4.69
N GLY A 36 8.90 2.92 4.91
CA GLY A 36 7.82 2.24 4.24
C GLY A 36 7.75 2.57 2.75
N TYR A 37 8.04 3.81 2.36
CA TYR A 37 8.03 4.22 0.95
C TYR A 37 9.02 3.41 0.08
N PRO A 38 10.32 3.29 0.41
CA PRO A 38 11.23 2.43 -0.32
C PRO A 38 10.82 0.95 -0.30
N PHE A 39 10.29 0.48 0.82
CA PHE A 39 9.81 -0.89 0.96
C PHE A 39 8.62 -1.16 0.01
N THR A 40 7.66 -0.26 -0.05
CA THR A 40 6.52 -0.35 -0.97
C THR A 40 6.99 -0.35 -2.42
N ILE A 41 7.89 0.57 -2.81
CA ILE A 41 8.48 0.60 -4.16
C ILE A 41 9.19 -0.72 -4.48
N LEU A 42 9.91 -1.29 -3.53
CA LEU A 42 10.66 -2.54 -3.72
C LEU A 42 9.73 -3.73 -4.02
N ILE A 43 8.54 -3.74 -3.48
CA ILE A 43 7.54 -4.79 -3.73
C ILE A 43 6.72 -4.49 -4.99
N GLU A 44 6.20 -3.28 -5.12
CA GLU A 44 5.27 -2.93 -6.19
C GLU A 44 5.95 -2.81 -7.56
N THR A 45 7.14 -2.21 -7.62
CA THR A 45 7.82 -1.99 -8.89
C THR A 45 8.10 -3.29 -9.67
N PRO A 46 8.62 -4.38 -9.08
CA PRO A 46 8.79 -5.65 -9.78
C PRO A 46 7.47 -6.22 -10.31
N ILE A 47 6.39 -6.11 -9.53
CA ILE A 47 5.06 -6.60 -9.93
C ILE A 47 4.56 -5.81 -11.14
N LEU A 48 4.69 -4.49 -11.11
CA LEU A 48 4.31 -3.61 -12.20
C LEU A 48 5.18 -3.82 -13.45
N LEU A 49 6.48 -4.07 -13.28
CA LEU A 49 7.39 -4.37 -14.39
C LEU A 49 6.97 -5.62 -15.17
N ILE A 50 6.52 -6.65 -14.46
CA ILE A 50 6.13 -7.94 -15.05
C ILE A 50 4.66 -7.90 -15.51
N GLY A 51 3.78 -7.36 -14.70
CA GLY A 51 2.33 -7.46 -14.88
C GLY A 51 1.74 -6.44 -15.85
N LEU A 52 2.26 -5.21 -15.92
CA LEU A 52 1.74 -4.20 -16.84
C LEU A 52 1.86 -4.67 -18.30
N SER A 53 0.94 -4.22 -19.12
CA SER A 53 0.86 -4.55 -20.54
C SER A 53 2.19 -4.26 -21.26
N SER A 54 2.59 -5.18 -22.15
CA SER A 54 3.79 -5.04 -22.99
C SER A 54 3.77 -3.81 -23.92
N ARG A 55 2.63 -3.16 -24.06
CA ARG A 55 2.47 -1.87 -24.79
C ARG A 55 3.19 -0.72 -24.11
N HIS A 56 3.36 -0.80 -22.77
CA HIS A 56 4.15 0.17 -22.03
C HIS A 56 5.64 -0.20 -22.12
N SER A 57 6.47 0.75 -22.51
CA SER A 57 7.93 0.56 -22.51
C SER A 57 8.42 0.25 -21.09
N LEU A 58 9.56 -0.43 -20.96
CA LEU A 58 10.17 -0.75 -19.68
C LEU A 58 10.38 0.50 -18.80
N LYS A 59 10.79 1.61 -19.41
CA LYS A 59 10.94 2.90 -18.72
C LYS A 59 9.63 3.41 -18.13
N ARG A 60 8.53 3.30 -18.88
CA ARG A 60 7.19 3.69 -18.39
C ARG A 60 6.71 2.83 -17.23
N ARG A 61 6.96 1.51 -17.28
CA ARG A 61 6.59 0.60 -16.20
C ARG A 61 7.40 0.86 -14.93
N LEU A 62 8.71 1.08 -15.08
CA LEU A 62 9.58 1.44 -13.96
C LEU A 62 9.17 2.78 -13.35
N PHE A 63 8.92 3.78 -14.19
CA PHE A 63 8.45 5.09 -13.75
C PHE A 63 7.10 5.00 -13.04
N ALA A 64 6.17 4.19 -13.56
CA ALA A 64 4.87 3.97 -12.92
C ALA A 64 5.03 3.41 -11.50
N GLY A 65 5.89 2.43 -11.29
CA GLY A 65 6.13 1.83 -9.96
C GLY A 65 6.62 2.83 -8.92
N VAL A 66 7.47 3.79 -9.32
CA VAL A 66 7.96 4.81 -8.40
C VAL A 66 6.95 5.96 -8.24
N TRP A 67 6.38 6.43 -9.35
CA TRP A 67 5.54 7.62 -9.37
C TRP A 67 4.17 7.39 -8.73
N LEU A 68 3.51 6.27 -8.99
CA LEU A 68 2.21 5.95 -8.39
C LEU A 68 2.32 5.90 -6.87
N THR A 69 3.29 5.16 -6.37
CA THR A 69 3.57 5.07 -4.93
C THR A 69 3.94 6.45 -4.35
N ALA A 70 4.71 7.28 -5.08
CA ALA A 70 5.05 8.63 -4.65
C ALA A 70 3.82 9.54 -4.48
N CYS A 71 2.78 9.33 -5.28
CA CYS A 71 1.54 10.11 -5.19
C CYS A 71 0.61 9.63 -4.06
N THR A 72 0.54 8.34 -3.80
CA THR A 72 -0.45 7.75 -2.89
C THR A 72 0.10 7.54 -1.48
N TYR A 73 1.33 7.04 -1.35
CA TYR A 73 1.91 6.65 -0.08
C TYR A 73 1.98 7.80 0.96
N PRO A 74 2.40 9.03 0.61
CA PRO A 74 2.37 10.13 1.58
C PRO A 74 0.97 10.46 2.10
N ILE A 75 -0.06 10.31 1.25
CA ILE A 75 -1.45 10.55 1.66
C ILE A 75 -1.88 9.49 2.67
N VAL A 76 -1.59 8.22 2.39
CA VAL A 76 -1.92 7.10 3.28
C VAL A 76 -1.21 7.22 4.63
N VAL A 77 0.05 7.62 4.65
CA VAL A 77 0.87 7.64 5.87
C VAL A 77 0.72 8.95 6.67
N LEU A 78 0.61 10.10 6.00
CA LEU A 78 0.61 11.40 6.69
C LEU A 78 -0.79 12.00 6.86
N VAL A 79 -1.67 11.84 5.87
CA VAL A 79 -2.98 12.51 5.86
C VAL A 79 -4.05 11.63 6.49
N MET A 80 -4.14 10.37 6.07
CA MET A 80 -5.21 9.48 6.56
C MET A 80 -5.18 9.23 8.07
N PRO A 81 -4.04 9.05 8.76
CA PRO A 81 -4.04 8.92 10.21
C PRO A 81 -4.63 10.12 10.93
N LEU A 82 -4.50 11.33 10.38
CA LEU A 82 -5.09 12.55 10.94
C LEU A 82 -6.61 12.56 10.75
N LEU A 83 -7.10 12.14 9.58
CA LEU A 83 -8.53 12.08 9.28
C LEU A 83 -9.25 10.99 10.09
N PHE A 84 -8.57 9.88 10.35
CA PHE A 84 -9.11 8.71 11.06
C PHE A 84 -8.60 8.59 12.50
N ALA A 85 -8.10 9.66 13.11
CA ALA A 85 -7.53 9.68 14.45
C ALA A 85 -8.49 9.15 15.55
N HIS A 86 -9.80 9.30 15.34
CA HIS A 86 -10.86 8.86 16.27
C HIS A 86 -11.57 7.58 15.78
N SER A 87 -11.11 6.99 14.69
CA SER A 87 -11.75 5.81 14.07
C SER A 87 -11.08 4.52 14.51
N SER A 88 -11.74 3.39 14.26
CA SER A 88 -11.14 2.07 14.50
C SER A 88 -9.99 1.81 13.51
N ARG A 89 -8.98 1.02 13.94
CA ARG A 89 -7.88 0.58 13.05
C ARG A 89 -8.42 -0.12 11.80
N THR A 90 -9.47 -0.92 11.96
CA THR A 90 -10.09 -1.63 10.83
C THR A 90 -10.65 -0.66 9.80
N LEU A 91 -11.40 0.37 10.23
CA LEU A 91 -11.93 1.37 9.31
C LEU A 91 -10.81 2.12 8.58
N TYR A 92 -9.80 2.56 9.33
CA TYR A 92 -8.63 3.21 8.74
C TYR A 92 -7.97 2.35 7.66
N LEU A 93 -7.64 1.09 8.00
CA LEU A 93 -7.01 0.16 7.05
C LEU A 93 -7.90 -0.09 5.84
N THR A 94 -9.20 -0.36 6.03
CA THR A 94 -10.11 -0.59 4.92
C THR A 94 -10.16 0.58 3.95
N VAL A 95 -10.20 1.81 4.48
CA VAL A 95 -10.21 3.02 3.62
C VAL A 95 -8.86 3.21 2.95
N ALA A 96 -7.75 3.06 3.66
CA ALA A 96 -6.41 3.23 3.12
C ALA A 96 -6.11 2.23 1.99
N GLU A 97 -6.42 0.95 2.22
CA GLU A 97 -6.20 -0.15 1.28
C GLU A 97 -7.16 -0.12 0.07
N THR A 98 -8.27 0.58 0.20
CA THR A 98 -9.17 0.83 -0.95
C THR A 98 -8.72 2.07 -1.71
N PHE A 99 -8.32 3.12 -1.00
CA PHE A 99 -7.92 4.39 -1.61
C PHE A 99 -6.67 4.25 -2.47
N ALA A 100 -5.61 3.60 -1.98
CA ALA A 100 -4.33 3.52 -2.68
C ALA A 100 -4.49 2.90 -4.09
N PRO A 101 -5.00 1.67 -4.26
CA PRO A 101 -5.14 1.09 -5.59
C PRO A 101 -6.13 1.82 -6.49
N VAL A 102 -7.21 2.40 -5.93
CA VAL A 102 -8.17 3.18 -6.72
C VAL A 102 -7.52 4.46 -7.23
N ALA A 103 -6.83 5.21 -6.37
CA ALA A 103 -6.14 6.43 -6.76
C ALA A 103 -5.05 6.15 -7.80
N GLU A 104 -4.28 5.08 -7.63
CA GLU A 104 -3.25 4.67 -8.59
C GLU A 104 -3.82 4.25 -9.95
N CYS A 105 -4.93 3.51 -9.97
CA CYS A 105 -5.64 3.20 -11.22
C CYS A 105 -6.12 4.46 -11.94
N VAL A 106 -6.67 5.43 -11.20
CA VAL A 106 -7.13 6.72 -11.76
C VAL A 106 -5.95 7.52 -12.30
N LEU A 107 -4.86 7.63 -11.54
CA LEU A 107 -3.64 8.32 -11.97
C LEU A 107 -3.02 7.65 -13.21
N PHE A 108 -2.92 6.33 -13.21
CA PHE A 108 -2.41 5.56 -14.33
C PHE A 108 -3.29 5.73 -15.57
N TRP A 109 -4.60 5.69 -15.41
CA TRP A 109 -5.53 5.93 -16.49
C TRP A 109 -5.42 7.37 -17.04
N GLY A 110 -5.33 8.37 -16.18
CA GLY A 110 -5.14 9.76 -16.58
C GLY A 110 -3.84 9.98 -17.36
N ALA A 111 -2.76 9.28 -16.97
CA ALA A 111 -1.46 9.41 -17.63
C ALA A 111 -1.35 8.63 -18.95
N TYR A 112 -2.01 7.48 -19.06
CA TYR A 112 -1.79 6.52 -20.15
C TYR A 112 -3.08 6.04 -20.85
N GLY A 113 -4.27 6.34 -20.31
CA GLY A 113 -5.54 5.81 -20.79
C GLY A 113 -6.02 6.39 -22.14
N ASN A 114 -5.56 7.57 -22.50
CA ASN A 114 -5.95 8.26 -23.73
C ASN A 114 -5.13 7.87 -24.97
N SER A 115 -4.19 6.95 -24.84
CA SER A 115 -3.48 6.44 -26.02
C SER A 115 -4.41 5.53 -26.83
N GLU A 116 -4.71 5.87 -28.06
CA GLU A 116 -5.58 5.12 -29.00
C GLU A 116 -5.12 3.65 -29.18
N GLU A 117 -3.89 3.35 -28.79
CA GLU A 117 -3.29 2.03 -28.82
C GLU A 117 -3.74 1.10 -27.67
N LEU A 118 -4.35 1.63 -26.59
CA LEU A 118 -4.78 0.82 -25.45
C LEU A 118 -6.18 0.24 -25.68
N GLY A 119 -6.28 -0.99 -26.17
CA GLY A 119 -7.54 -1.74 -26.17
C GLY A 119 -8.03 -1.98 -24.72
N LYS A 120 -9.36 -1.99 -24.52
CA LYS A 120 -10.02 -2.20 -23.20
C LYS A 120 -9.43 -3.36 -22.38
N ARG A 121 -9.07 -4.47 -23.05
CA ARG A 121 -8.49 -5.66 -22.41
C ARG A 121 -7.10 -5.40 -21.79
N SER A 122 -6.30 -4.55 -22.42
CA SER A 122 -4.99 -4.16 -21.89
C SER A 122 -5.12 -3.33 -20.63
N MET A 123 -6.07 -2.40 -20.61
CA MET A 123 -6.30 -1.52 -19.46
C MET A 123 -6.79 -2.28 -18.21
N TRP A 124 -7.68 -3.27 -18.37
CA TRP A 124 -8.10 -4.13 -17.26
C TRP A 124 -6.95 -4.95 -16.66
N ARG A 125 -6.03 -5.42 -17.53
CA ARG A 125 -4.81 -6.09 -17.07
C ARG A 125 -3.93 -5.14 -16.26
N ASP A 126 -3.77 -3.91 -16.73
CA ASP A 126 -2.95 -2.91 -16.05
C ASP A 126 -3.55 -2.56 -14.68
N PHE A 127 -4.87 -2.35 -14.60
CA PHE A 127 -5.57 -2.12 -13.33
C PHE A 127 -5.45 -3.32 -12.37
N ALA A 128 -5.67 -4.53 -12.87
CA ALA A 128 -5.50 -5.73 -12.05
C ALA A 128 -4.07 -5.85 -11.50
N THR A 129 -3.07 -5.50 -12.30
CA THR A 129 -1.67 -5.50 -11.87
C THR A 129 -1.41 -4.47 -10.78
N ILE A 130 -1.95 -3.26 -10.89
CA ILE A 130 -1.84 -2.21 -9.87
C ILE A 130 -2.48 -2.68 -8.56
N VAL A 131 -3.69 -3.24 -8.63
CA VAL A 131 -4.39 -3.76 -7.43
C VAL A 131 -3.58 -4.89 -6.77
N ILE A 132 -3.02 -5.81 -7.56
CA ILE A 132 -2.19 -6.91 -7.04
C ILE A 132 -0.90 -6.36 -6.40
N ALA A 133 -0.27 -5.34 -6.99
CA ALA A 133 0.93 -4.72 -6.45
C ALA A 133 0.66 -4.07 -5.08
N ASN A 134 -0.41 -3.29 -4.97
CA ASN A 134 -0.83 -2.68 -3.71
C ASN A 134 -1.17 -3.73 -2.64
N LEU A 135 -1.91 -4.79 -3.02
CA LEU A 135 -2.24 -5.87 -2.08
C LEU A 135 -0.98 -6.60 -1.58
N ALA A 136 0.00 -6.83 -2.45
CA ALA A 136 1.26 -7.46 -2.08
C ALA A 136 2.08 -6.60 -1.12
N SER A 137 2.17 -5.28 -1.35
CA SER A 137 2.87 -4.36 -0.46
C SER A 137 2.17 -4.24 0.90
N PHE A 138 0.85 -4.21 0.94
CA PHE A 138 0.06 -4.27 2.17
C PHE A 138 0.33 -5.54 2.98
N ILE A 139 0.20 -6.72 2.36
CA ILE A 139 0.48 -8.00 3.03
C ILE A 139 1.93 -8.02 3.53
N GLY A 140 2.88 -7.56 2.73
CA GLY A 140 4.29 -7.43 3.12
C GLY A 140 4.46 -6.54 4.35
N GLY A 141 3.79 -5.40 4.40
CA GLY A 141 3.78 -4.49 5.54
C GLY A 141 3.20 -5.11 6.81
N GLU A 142 2.07 -5.80 6.71
CA GLU A 142 1.46 -6.50 7.86
C GLU A 142 2.33 -7.66 8.36
N VAL A 143 2.98 -8.39 7.45
CA VAL A 143 3.95 -9.45 7.82
C VAL A 143 5.14 -8.84 8.56
N MET A 144 5.73 -7.75 8.05
CA MET A 144 6.83 -7.07 8.74
C MET A 144 6.42 -6.56 10.12
N ALA A 145 5.22 -6.00 10.23
CA ALA A 145 4.68 -5.54 11.51
C ALA A 145 4.50 -6.70 12.49
N ALA A 146 3.99 -7.85 12.03
CA ALA A 146 3.79 -9.04 12.86
C ALA A 146 5.11 -9.65 13.37
N TYR A 147 6.18 -9.54 12.62
CA TYR A 147 7.52 -10.00 13.04
C TYR A 147 8.32 -8.96 13.84
N GLY A 148 7.72 -7.80 14.16
CA GLY A 148 8.35 -6.76 14.95
C GLY A 148 9.52 -6.04 14.27
N TRP A 149 9.64 -6.14 12.96
CA TRP A 149 10.69 -5.45 12.19
C TRP A 149 10.64 -3.93 12.33
N PHE A 150 9.45 -3.38 12.61
CA PHE A 150 9.30 -1.97 12.95
C PHE A 150 9.71 -1.63 14.39
N GLY A 151 9.93 -2.65 15.27
CA GLY A 151 10.45 -2.48 16.62
C GLY A 151 11.94 -2.13 16.71
N TRP A 152 12.66 -2.15 15.60
CA TRP A 152 14.03 -1.64 15.52
C TRP A 152 14.13 -0.12 15.69
N PHE A 153 12.99 0.54 15.85
CA PHE A 153 12.86 2.00 15.89
C PHE A 153 12.17 2.52 17.17
N THR A 154 11.95 1.66 18.17
CA THR A 154 11.46 2.04 19.51
C THR A 154 12.61 2.32 20.49
#